data_a5b757e99104a0770ecd7b10158ac176
#
_entry.id   a5b757e99104a0770ecd7b10158ac176
#
_cell.length_a   1.000
_cell.length_b   1.000
_cell.length_c   1.000
_cell.angle_alpha   90.00
_cell.angle_beta   90.00
_cell.angle_gamma   90.00
#
_symmetry.space_group_name_H-M   'P 1'
#
loop_
_entity.id
_entity.type
_entity.pdbx_description
1 polymer ?
#
loop_
_entity_poly.entity_id
_entity_poly.type
_entity_poly.pdbx_seq_one_letter_code
_entity_poly.pdbx_strand_id
1 'polypeptide(L)'
;PLLTPLLLKQEHMNILVTGANGQLGNEMRIVSKDTNDSYTFTDVVKAEGVETTILDITDADAVRRMVKEKDIQCIVNCAAYTNVDKAESDEALCRKLNADAPKILAEAMKEVNGLLIQISTDYVFGGDPYNTPCREDQKGTPTGVYGKTKLEGEKNIEAVGCDYVIIRTAWLYSEYGKNFVKTMLNLTATKPRLTVVFDQVGTPTYAYDLAVAIKTVLSDYEKENPKDGYSKRGIYHFSNEGVCSWFDFTKKIAELAGNTACDIEPCHSDEFPSPVKRPAYSVLDKTKIKETFGLKIPYWTDSLKVCMKNMDAIQH
;
A
#
# COMPACT_ATOMS: atom_id res chain seq x y z
N PRO A 1 38.86 -38.16 -4.37
CA PRO A 1 37.57 -37.63 -4.63
C PRO A 1 37.55 -36.18 -4.16
N LEU A 2 37.59 -35.27 -5.12
CA LEU A 2 37.52 -33.83 -4.86
C LEU A 2 36.08 -33.50 -4.42
N LEU A 3 35.90 -33.10 -3.20
CA LEU A 3 34.67 -32.46 -2.71
C LEU A 3 34.51 -31.15 -3.45
N THR A 4 33.59 -31.13 -4.38
CA THR A 4 33.09 -29.88 -4.98
C THR A 4 32.56 -29.01 -3.84
N PRO A 5 33.00 -27.75 -3.68
CA PRO A 5 32.40 -26.89 -2.66
C PRO A 5 30.93 -26.74 -3.01
N LEU A 6 30.03 -27.12 -2.09
CA LEU A 6 28.65 -26.65 -2.16
C LEU A 6 28.74 -25.12 -2.17
N LEU A 7 28.40 -24.52 -3.31
CA LEU A 7 28.12 -23.11 -3.40
C LEU A 7 27.02 -22.83 -2.36
N LEU A 8 27.41 -22.27 -1.24
CA LEU A 8 26.46 -21.71 -0.26
C LEU A 8 25.58 -20.74 -1.03
N LYS A 9 24.33 -21.12 -1.21
CA LYS A 9 23.32 -20.29 -1.84
C LYS A 9 23.30 -18.96 -1.08
N GLN A 10 23.43 -17.86 -1.80
CA GLN A 10 23.32 -16.55 -1.25
C GLN A 10 21.91 -16.43 -0.63
N GLU A 11 21.82 -16.47 0.69
CA GLU A 11 20.56 -16.50 1.45
C GLU A 11 19.96 -15.08 1.63
N HIS A 12 20.14 -14.19 0.65
CA HIS A 12 19.56 -12.85 0.68
C HIS A 12 19.23 -12.35 -0.72
N MET A 13 18.22 -11.50 -0.81
CA MET A 13 17.80 -10.83 -2.05
C MET A 13 18.21 -9.37 -2.05
N ASN A 14 18.32 -8.80 -3.26
CA ASN A 14 18.43 -7.36 -3.50
C ASN A 14 17.04 -6.82 -3.84
N ILE A 15 16.52 -5.96 -3.01
CA ILE A 15 15.15 -5.44 -3.08
C ILE A 15 15.18 -3.94 -3.29
N LEU A 16 14.46 -3.48 -4.32
CA LEU A 16 14.24 -2.07 -4.61
C LEU A 16 12.88 -1.65 -4.07
N VAL A 17 12.86 -0.63 -3.22
CA VAL A 17 11.62 -0.01 -2.74
C VAL A 17 11.48 1.36 -3.37
N THR A 18 10.38 1.61 -4.06
CA THR A 18 10.04 2.91 -4.66
C THR A 18 9.05 3.65 -3.77
N GLY A 19 8.98 4.98 -3.89
CA GLY A 19 8.15 5.77 -3.00
C GLY A 19 8.55 5.64 -1.53
N ALA A 20 9.86 5.48 -1.29
CA ALA A 20 10.42 5.12 0.01
C ALA A 20 10.19 6.17 1.11
N ASN A 21 9.92 7.41 0.73
CA ASN A 21 9.70 8.52 1.67
C ASN A 21 8.22 8.72 2.04
N GLY A 22 7.31 7.91 1.47
CA GLY A 22 5.90 7.89 1.83
C GLY A 22 5.62 7.04 3.07
N GLN A 23 4.34 6.88 3.39
CA GLN A 23 3.88 6.12 4.56
C GLN A 23 4.39 4.68 4.54
N LEU A 24 4.04 3.93 3.50
CA LEU A 24 4.42 2.52 3.38
C LEU A 24 5.93 2.36 3.19
N GLY A 25 6.57 3.24 2.41
CA GLY A 25 8.01 3.22 2.21
C GLY A 25 8.79 3.36 3.51
N ASN A 26 8.38 4.25 4.39
CA ASN A 26 8.99 4.39 5.72
C ASN A 26 8.78 3.15 6.60
N GLU A 27 7.61 2.52 6.54
CA GLU A 27 7.36 1.26 7.26
C GLU A 27 8.21 0.11 6.68
N MET A 28 8.44 0.09 5.36
CA MET A 28 9.37 -0.86 4.75
C MET A 28 10.79 -0.68 5.25
N ARG A 29 11.24 0.54 5.52
CA ARG A 29 12.55 0.81 6.16
C ARG A 29 12.64 0.16 7.54
N ILE A 30 11.55 0.13 8.30
CA ILE A 30 11.51 -0.46 9.64
C ILE A 30 11.58 -1.99 9.54
N VAL A 31 10.70 -2.61 8.76
CA VAL A 31 10.64 -4.08 8.66
C VAL A 31 11.86 -4.68 7.96
N SER A 32 12.57 -3.90 7.14
CA SER A 32 13.81 -4.34 6.48
C SER A 32 14.94 -4.64 7.45
N LYS A 33 14.93 -4.02 8.63
CA LYS A 33 15.96 -4.22 9.66
C LYS A 33 15.97 -5.63 10.26
N ASP A 34 14.85 -6.33 10.12
CA ASP A 34 14.69 -7.70 10.64
C ASP A 34 15.00 -8.77 9.58
N THR A 35 15.59 -8.41 8.46
CA THR A 35 15.94 -9.32 7.37
C THR A 35 17.42 -9.22 7.02
N ASN A 36 17.93 -10.24 6.34
CA ASN A 36 19.30 -10.26 5.80
C ASN A 36 19.35 -9.70 4.36
N ASP A 37 18.22 -9.29 3.81
CA ASP A 37 18.12 -8.76 2.45
C ASP A 37 18.78 -7.38 2.32
N SER A 38 19.30 -7.10 1.13
CA SER A 38 19.84 -5.79 0.79
C SER A 38 18.74 -4.92 0.18
N TYR A 39 18.42 -3.83 0.84
CA TYR A 39 17.38 -2.88 0.39
C TYR A 39 17.99 -1.62 -0.21
N THR A 40 17.47 -1.21 -1.36
CA THR A 40 17.71 0.11 -1.95
C THR A 40 16.40 0.89 -1.90
N PHE A 41 16.37 1.94 -1.08
CA PHE A 41 15.20 2.82 -0.91
C PHE A 41 15.30 4.00 -1.86
N THR A 42 14.29 4.16 -2.72
CA THR A 42 14.29 5.17 -3.78
C THR A 42 13.06 6.06 -3.73
N ASP A 43 13.25 7.30 -4.13
CA ASP A 43 12.19 8.29 -4.30
C ASP A 43 12.65 9.34 -5.31
N VAL A 44 11.77 10.23 -5.73
CA VAL A 44 12.10 11.35 -6.64
C VAL A 44 12.79 12.50 -5.91
N VAL A 45 12.69 12.54 -4.58
CA VAL A 45 13.35 13.54 -3.73
C VAL A 45 14.01 12.85 -2.53
N LYS A 46 15.05 13.48 -1.99
CA LYS A 46 15.64 13.02 -0.72
C LYS A 46 14.79 13.47 0.46
N ALA A 47 14.81 12.68 1.53
CA ALA A 47 14.24 13.03 2.82
C ALA A 47 15.34 13.14 3.86
N GLU A 48 15.13 14.05 4.81
CA GLU A 48 16.08 14.26 5.91
C GLU A 48 16.11 13.04 6.86
N GLY A 49 17.30 12.70 7.33
CA GLY A 49 17.51 11.65 8.33
C GLY A 49 17.42 10.22 7.82
N VAL A 50 17.20 9.99 6.52
CA VAL A 50 17.18 8.65 5.91
C VAL A 50 17.95 8.64 4.59
N GLU A 51 18.54 7.49 4.28
CA GLU A 51 19.20 7.30 3.00
C GLU A 51 18.15 7.06 1.91
N THR A 52 18.20 7.90 0.85
CA THR A 52 17.33 7.80 -0.31
C THR A 52 18.16 7.91 -1.58
N THR A 53 18.05 6.90 -2.44
CA THR A 53 18.59 6.95 -3.81
C THR A 53 17.56 7.57 -4.73
N ILE A 54 17.95 8.54 -5.54
CA ILE A 54 17.01 9.23 -6.46
C ILE A 54 16.68 8.31 -7.62
N LEU A 55 15.40 8.11 -7.86
CA LEU A 55 14.88 7.36 -9.01
C LEU A 55 13.50 7.89 -9.38
N ASP A 56 13.34 8.26 -10.65
CA ASP A 56 12.05 8.52 -11.27
C ASP A 56 11.54 7.24 -11.95
N ILE A 57 10.50 6.63 -11.42
CA ILE A 57 9.95 5.38 -11.94
C ILE A 57 9.24 5.55 -13.29
N THR A 58 9.02 6.77 -13.76
CA THR A 58 8.51 7.07 -15.11
C THR A 58 9.61 7.09 -16.18
N ASP A 59 10.86 7.05 -15.77
CA ASP A 59 12.03 6.93 -16.65
C ASP A 59 12.44 5.46 -16.78
N ALA A 60 12.04 4.83 -17.89
CA ALA A 60 12.28 3.42 -18.12
C ALA A 60 13.78 3.05 -18.17
N ASP A 61 14.61 3.91 -18.74
CA ASP A 61 16.05 3.68 -18.82
C ASP A 61 16.72 3.77 -17.46
N ALA A 62 16.29 4.73 -16.63
CA ALA A 62 16.77 4.86 -15.25
C ALA A 62 16.39 3.63 -14.40
N VAL A 63 15.16 3.14 -14.54
CA VAL A 63 14.69 1.94 -13.84
C VAL A 63 15.51 0.72 -14.25
N ARG A 64 15.67 0.46 -15.54
CA ARG A 64 16.47 -0.67 -16.05
C ARG A 64 17.92 -0.61 -15.58
N ARG A 65 18.51 0.56 -15.61
CA ARG A 65 19.90 0.77 -15.15
C ARG A 65 20.04 0.43 -13.68
N MET A 66 19.14 0.96 -12.83
CA MET A 66 19.12 0.68 -11.40
C MET A 66 18.99 -0.82 -11.12
N VAL A 67 18.07 -1.49 -11.79
CA VAL A 67 17.82 -2.94 -11.63
C VAL A 67 19.09 -3.74 -11.97
N LYS A 68 19.80 -3.38 -13.03
CA LYS A 68 21.03 -4.06 -13.45
C LYS A 68 22.21 -3.75 -12.52
N GLU A 69 22.44 -2.48 -12.22
CA GLU A 69 23.59 -2.06 -11.41
C GLU A 69 23.52 -2.56 -9.97
N LYS A 70 22.31 -2.67 -9.42
CA LYS A 70 22.07 -3.16 -8.06
C LYS A 70 21.72 -4.64 -7.99
N ASP A 71 21.69 -5.34 -9.11
CA ASP A 71 21.29 -6.75 -9.20
C ASP A 71 19.94 -7.01 -8.51
N ILE A 72 18.94 -6.19 -8.80
CA ILE A 72 17.63 -6.22 -8.15
C ILE A 72 16.84 -7.45 -8.57
N GLN A 73 16.33 -8.20 -7.61
CA GLN A 73 15.52 -9.40 -7.78
C GLN A 73 14.03 -9.14 -7.50
N CYS A 74 13.72 -8.17 -6.65
CA CYS A 74 12.36 -7.79 -6.32
C CYS A 74 12.21 -6.27 -6.29
N ILE A 75 11.09 -5.77 -6.80
CA ILE A 75 10.67 -4.38 -6.62
C ILE A 75 9.42 -4.35 -5.76
N VAL A 76 9.41 -3.51 -4.72
CA VAL A 76 8.20 -3.15 -3.95
C VAL A 76 7.82 -1.73 -4.35
N ASN A 77 6.75 -1.58 -5.12
CA ASN A 77 6.29 -0.29 -5.61
C ASN A 77 5.31 0.37 -4.64
N CYS A 78 5.84 1.25 -3.79
CA CYS A 78 5.05 2.08 -2.88
C CYS A 78 4.76 3.47 -3.47
N ALA A 79 5.29 3.80 -4.66
CA ALA A 79 5.05 5.07 -5.32
C ALA A 79 3.70 5.07 -6.05
N ALA A 80 2.94 6.14 -5.88
CA ALA A 80 1.67 6.34 -6.59
C ALA A 80 1.25 7.80 -6.52
N TYR A 81 0.38 8.20 -7.44
CA TYR A 81 -0.41 9.42 -7.32
C TYR A 81 -1.61 9.10 -6.41
N THR A 82 -1.67 9.66 -5.22
CA THR A 82 -2.63 9.26 -4.17
C THR A 82 -3.68 10.32 -3.83
N ASN A 83 -3.56 11.53 -4.35
CA ASN A 83 -4.55 12.57 -4.12
C ASN A 83 -5.79 12.33 -4.99
N VAL A 84 -6.78 11.65 -4.42
CA VAL A 84 -8.00 11.22 -5.11
C VAL A 84 -8.75 12.39 -5.75
N ASP A 85 -8.92 13.49 -5.02
CA ASP A 85 -9.67 14.66 -5.50
C ASP A 85 -8.91 15.42 -6.59
N LYS A 86 -7.61 15.65 -6.41
CA LYS A 86 -6.77 16.34 -7.38
C LYS A 86 -6.58 15.53 -8.67
N ALA A 87 -6.63 14.21 -8.60
CA ALA A 87 -6.52 13.32 -9.77
C ALA A 87 -7.53 13.66 -10.87
N GLU A 88 -8.74 14.14 -10.52
CA GLU A 88 -9.77 14.54 -11.47
C GLU A 88 -9.34 15.70 -12.38
N SER A 89 -8.46 16.58 -11.91
CA SER A 89 -7.92 17.71 -12.66
C SER A 89 -6.48 17.50 -13.14
N ASP A 90 -5.87 16.34 -12.85
CA ASP A 90 -4.47 16.03 -13.14
C ASP A 90 -4.33 14.61 -13.71
N GLU A 91 -5.24 14.25 -14.60
CA GLU A 91 -5.35 12.88 -15.13
C GLU A 91 -4.07 12.39 -15.81
N ALA A 92 -3.41 13.25 -16.58
CA ALA A 92 -2.20 12.87 -17.32
C ALA A 92 -1.06 12.42 -16.37
N LEU A 93 -0.79 13.18 -15.31
CA LEU A 93 0.21 12.83 -14.31
C LEU A 93 -0.22 11.62 -13.48
N CYS A 94 -1.50 11.57 -13.11
CA CYS A 94 -2.07 10.43 -12.38
C CYS A 94 -1.91 9.12 -13.17
N ARG A 95 -2.23 9.11 -14.46
CA ARG A 95 -2.05 7.95 -15.35
C ARG A 95 -0.57 7.57 -15.49
N LYS A 96 0.29 8.56 -15.66
CA LYS A 96 1.74 8.34 -15.79
C LYS A 96 2.32 7.60 -14.58
N LEU A 97 1.90 7.97 -13.36
CA LEU A 97 2.37 7.36 -12.12
C LEU A 97 1.65 6.06 -11.75
N ASN A 98 0.35 5.96 -12.00
CA ASN A 98 -0.46 4.83 -11.55
C ASN A 98 -0.65 3.72 -12.58
N ALA A 99 -0.49 4.01 -13.87
CA ALA A 99 -0.67 3.06 -14.95
C ALA A 99 0.63 2.78 -15.72
N ASP A 100 1.30 3.82 -16.20
CA ASP A 100 2.49 3.68 -17.05
C ASP A 100 3.72 3.24 -16.24
N ALA A 101 3.96 3.84 -15.09
CA ALA A 101 5.10 3.50 -14.23
C ALA A 101 5.06 2.05 -13.74
N PRO A 102 3.93 1.48 -13.29
CA PRO A 102 3.85 0.05 -12.98
C PRO A 102 4.19 -0.86 -14.16
N LYS A 103 3.82 -0.48 -15.38
CA LYS A 103 4.23 -1.20 -16.60
C LYS A 103 5.74 -1.20 -16.79
N ILE A 104 6.39 -0.05 -16.60
CA ILE A 104 7.84 0.10 -16.68
C ILE A 104 8.54 -0.81 -15.66
N LEU A 105 8.06 -0.83 -14.42
CA LEU A 105 8.60 -1.69 -13.37
C LEU A 105 8.40 -3.17 -13.67
N ALA A 106 7.23 -3.54 -14.20
CA ALA A 106 6.93 -4.92 -14.60
C ALA A 106 7.83 -5.39 -15.74
N GLU A 107 8.06 -4.55 -16.75
CA GLU A 107 8.96 -4.84 -17.87
C GLU A 107 10.40 -5.04 -17.38
N ALA A 108 10.87 -4.21 -16.46
CA ALA A 108 12.20 -4.35 -15.87
C ALA A 108 12.34 -5.67 -15.08
N MET A 109 11.33 -6.06 -14.32
CA MET A 109 11.34 -7.33 -13.59
C MET A 109 11.24 -8.54 -14.52
N LYS A 110 10.48 -8.44 -15.60
CA LYS A 110 10.43 -9.51 -16.61
C LYS A 110 11.79 -9.79 -17.24
N GLU A 111 12.55 -8.73 -17.53
CA GLU A 111 13.89 -8.86 -18.14
C GLU A 111 14.88 -9.65 -17.26
N VAL A 112 14.71 -9.60 -15.93
CA VAL A 112 15.60 -10.26 -14.96
C VAL A 112 14.94 -11.45 -14.25
N ASN A 113 13.77 -11.87 -14.69
CA ASN A 113 12.95 -12.92 -14.06
C ASN A 113 12.70 -12.66 -12.56
N GLY A 114 12.47 -11.41 -12.22
CA GLY A 114 12.23 -10.95 -10.85
C GLY A 114 10.75 -10.79 -10.51
N LEU A 115 10.49 -10.39 -9.26
CA LEU A 115 9.15 -10.18 -8.72
C LEU A 115 8.84 -8.68 -8.60
N LEU A 116 7.65 -8.29 -9.06
CA LEU A 116 7.05 -6.98 -8.76
C LEU A 116 5.94 -7.13 -7.71
N ILE A 117 6.09 -6.47 -6.58
CA ILE A 117 5.00 -6.28 -5.61
C ILE A 117 4.43 -4.87 -5.83
N GLN A 118 3.19 -4.81 -6.31
CA GLN A 118 2.47 -3.56 -6.62
C GLN A 118 1.40 -3.31 -5.60
N ILE A 119 1.34 -2.09 -5.07
CA ILE A 119 0.27 -1.67 -4.17
C ILE A 119 -0.85 -1.01 -4.98
N SER A 120 -2.06 -1.53 -4.83
CA SER A 120 -3.27 -1.04 -5.46
C SER A 120 -4.31 -0.62 -4.42
N THR A 121 -5.57 -0.48 -4.80
CA THR A 121 -6.55 0.25 -4.00
C THR A 121 -7.94 -0.39 -4.06
N ASP A 122 -8.72 -0.20 -2.99
CA ASP A 122 -10.15 -0.48 -2.91
C ASP A 122 -10.99 0.40 -3.86
N TYR A 123 -10.44 1.52 -4.34
CA TYR A 123 -11.10 2.40 -5.31
C TYR A 123 -11.37 1.74 -6.67
N VAL A 124 -10.85 0.54 -6.91
CA VAL A 124 -11.25 -0.26 -8.07
C VAL A 124 -12.71 -0.75 -7.98
N PHE A 125 -13.33 -0.67 -6.81
CA PHE A 125 -14.70 -1.13 -6.52
C PHE A 125 -15.69 0.01 -6.21
N GLY A 126 -15.55 1.18 -6.80
CA GLY A 126 -16.36 2.35 -6.45
C GLY A 126 -17.75 2.46 -7.12
N GLY A 127 -18.01 1.73 -8.20
CA GLY A 127 -19.15 1.98 -9.09
C GLY A 127 -20.43 1.24 -8.76
N ASP A 128 -20.35 0.03 -8.23
CA ASP A 128 -21.51 -0.79 -7.92
C ASP A 128 -21.87 -0.75 -6.43
N PRO A 129 -23.15 -0.93 -6.09
CA PRO A 129 -23.58 -0.99 -4.70
C PRO A 129 -23.20 -2.33 -4.06
N TYR A 130 -21.95 -2.49 -3.67
CA TYR A 130 -21.50 -3.67 -2.94
C TYR A 130 -22.09 -3.67 -1.53
N ASN A 131 -22.42 -4.85 -1.02
CA ASN A 131 -22.92 -5.06 0.34
C ASN A 131 -22.33 -6.32 1.01
N THR A 132 -21.36 -6.93 0.37
CA THR A 132 -20.56 -8.04 0.89
C THR A 132 -19.08 -7.75 0.65
N PRO A 133 -18.16 -8.32 1.45
CA PRO A 133 -16.73 -8.08 1.24
C PRO A 133 -16.29 -8.38 -0.19
N CYS A 134 -15.56 -7.43 -0.79
CA CYS A 134 -15.10 -7.51 -2.17
C CYS A 134 -13.96 -8.52 -2.30
N ARG A 135 -14.09 -9.45 -3.26
CA ARG A 135 -13.07 -10.45 -3.57
C ARG A 135 -12.21 -10.02 -4.74
N GLU A 136 -11.05 -10.65 -4.87
CA GLU A 136 -10.05 -10.36 -5.90
C GLU A 136 -10.57 -10.63 -7.32
N ASP A 137 -11.46 -11.60 -7.49
CA ASP A 137 -12.05 -12.03 -8.77
C ASP A 137 -13.25 -11.16 -9.22
N GLN A 138 -13.72 -10.22 -8.39
CA GLN A 138 -14.79 -9.32 -8.77
C GLN A 138 -14.31 -8.30 -9.79
N LYS A 139 -15.17 -8.00 -10.77
CA LYS A 139 -14.89 -7.00 -11.80
C LYS A 139 -14.72 -5.62 -11.17
N GLY A 140 -13.68 -4.91 -11.56
CA GLY A 140 -13.49 -3.52 -11.15
C GLY A 140 -14.53 -2.58 -11.77
N THR A 141 -15.02 -1.65 -10.96
CA THR A 141 -16.03 -0.63 -11.31
C THR A 141 -15.60 0.74 -10.79
N PRO A 142 -14.40 1.24 -11.14
CA PRO A 142 -13.89 2.50 -10.60
C PRO A 142 -14.73 3.70 -11.10
N THR A 143 -14.93 4.70 -10.24
CA THR A 143 -15.73 5.88 -10.54
C THR A 143 -14.90 7.13 -10.83
N GLY A 144 -13.69 7.23 -10.31
CA GLY A 144 -12.80 8.38 -10.47
C GLY A 144 -11.50 8.04 -11.21
N VAL A 145 -10.75 9.07 -11.56
CA VAL A 145 -9.46 8.95 -12.25
C VAL A 145 -8.46 8.13 -11.44
N TYR A 146 -8.39 8.34 -10.13
CA TYR A 146 -7.52 7.58 -9.25
C TYR A 146 -7.77 6.06 -9.34
N GLY A 147 -9.00 5.63 -9.14
CA GLY A 147 -9.35 4.21 -9.23
C GLY A 147 -9.16 3.62 -10.63
N LYS A 148 -9.52 4.37 -11.68
CA LYS A 148 -9.35 3.95 -13.07
C LYS A 148 -7.89 3.74 -13.44
N THR A 149 -7.02 4.67 -13.06
CA THR A 149 -5.59 4.59 -13.38
C THR A 149 -4.88 3.50 -12.57
N LYS A 150 -5.28 3.28 -11.33
CA LYS A 150 -4.77 2.16 -10.52
C LYS A 150 -5.17 0.80 -11.12
N LEU A 151 -6.41 0.65 -11.55
CA LEU A 151 -6.88 -0.57 -12.22
C LEU A 151 -6.16 -0.79 -13.56
N GLU A 152 -5.94 0.27 -14.34
CA GLU A 152 -5.15 0.20 -15.57
C GLU A 152 -3.72 -0.27 -15.30
N GLY A 153 -3.11 0.20 -14.22
CA GLY A 153 -1.79 -0.25 -13.76
C GLY A 153 -1.76 -1.75 -13.44
N GLU A 154 -2.79 -2.27 -12.76
CA GLU A 154 -2.92 -3.72 -12.52
C GLU A 154 -2.96 -4.50 -13.83
N LYS A 155 -3.79 -4.07 -14.79
CA LYS A 155 -3.92 -4.72 -16.10
C LYS A 155 -2.61 -4.66 -16.91
N ASN A 156 -1.90 -3.54 -16.84
CA ASN A 156 -0.59 -3.41 -17.50
C ASN A 156 0.43 -4.40 -16.95
N ILE A 157 0.48 -4.61 -15.64
CA ILE A 157 1.36 -5.60 -15.02
C ILE A 157 1.00 -7.01 -15.49
N GLU A 158 -0.28 -7.37 -15.46
CA GLU A 158 -0.75 -8.67 -15.94
C GLU A 158 -0.38 -8.91 -17.42
N ALA A 159 -0.57 -7.90 -18.25
CA ALA A 159 -0.26 -7.99 -19.68
C ALA A 159 1.24 -8.15 -19.97
N VAL A 160 2.12 -7.53 -19.19
CA VAL A 160 3.58 -7.72 -19.30
C VAL A 160 3.97 -9.15 -18.97
N GLY A 161 3.33 -9.76 -17.98
CA GLY A 161 3.52 -11.17 -17.64
C GLY A 161 4.82 -11.47 -16.89
N CYS A 162 5.32 -10.54 -16.10
CA CYS A 162 6.35 -10.82 -15.07
C CYS A 162 5.75 -11.59 -13.89
N ASP A 163 6.57 -12.09 -13.00
CA ASP A 163 6.09 -12.50 -11.68
C ASP A 163 5.62 -11.28 -10.90
N TYR A 164 4.43 -11.34 -10.34
CA TYR A 164 3.85 -10.23 -9.62
C TYR A 164 2.96 -10.66 -8.46
N VAL A 165 2.90 -9.82 -7.46
CA VAL A 165 1.90 -9.83 -6.40
C VAL A 165 1.32 -8.42 -6.32
N ILE A 166 0.05 -8.28 -6.70
CA ILE A 166 -0.69 -7.01 -6.57
C ILE A 166 -1.48 -7.07 -5.28
N ILE A 167 -1.28 -6.09 -4.41
CA ILE A 167 -2.00 -6.01 -3.13
C ILE A 167 -2.88 -4.76 -3.15
N ARG A 168 -4.21 -4.94 -3.18
CA ARG A 168 -5.18 -3.87 -3.00
C ARG A 168 -5.36 -3.61 -1.52
N THR A 169 -5.27 -2.35 -1.13
CA THR A 169 -5.44 -1.92 0.25
C THR A 169 -6.36 -0.72 0.35
N ALA A 170 -6.75 -0.36 1.56
CA ALA A 170 -7.73 0.70 1.82
C ALA A 170 -7.35 1.51 3.06
N TRP A 171 -7.66 2.80 3.06
CA TRP A 171 -7.60 3.67 4.24
C TRP A 171 -6.26 3.60 4.98
N LEU A 172 -5.19 3.77 4.21
CA LEU A 172 -3.82 3.65 4.71
C LEU A 172 -3.48 4.80 5.66
N TYR A 173 -2.91 4.47 6.80
CA TYR A 173 -2.36 5.41 7.75
C TYR A 173 -1.06 4.90 8.36
N SER A 174 -0.29 5.82 8.90
CA SER A 174 1.01 5.56 9.51
C SER A 174 1.36 6.71 10.44
N GLU A 175 2.33 6.51 11.31
CA GLU A 175 3.01 7.58 12.04
C GLU A 175 3.78 8.52 11.11
N TYR A 176 4.07 8.09 9.88
CA TYR A 176 4.76 8.88 8.85
C TYR A 176 3.77 9.51 7.87
N GLY A 177 4.15 10.65 7.29
CA GLY A 177 3.38 11.32 6.25
C GLY A 177 2.07 11.94 6.74
N LYS A 178 1.23 12.34 5.80
CA LYS A 178 -0.11 12.90 6.05
C LYS A 178 -1.15 11.81 5.88
N ASN A 179 -2.13 11.76 6.78
CA ASN A 179 -3.21 10.79 6.71
C ASN A 179 -4.42 11.24 7.53
N PHE A 180 -5.52 10.51 7.40
CA PHE A 180 -6.77 10.78 8.10
C PHE A 180 -6.63 10.76 9.62
N VAL A 181 -5.84 9.85 10.18
CA VAL A 181 -5.63 9.74 11.63
C VAL A 181 -5.05 11.04 12.18
N LYS A 182 -3.98 11.55 11.56
CA LYS A 182 -3.35 12.81 11.98
C LYS A 182 -4.28 14.01 11.83
N THR A 183 -5.07 14.04 10.75
CA THR A 183 -6.07 15.09 10.53
C THR A 183 -7.11 15.07 11.63
N MET A 184 -7.66 13.90 11.97
CA MET A 184 -8.68 13.78 13.01
C MET A 184 -8.13 14.00 14.42
N LEU A 185 -6.88 13.62 14.70
CA LEU A 185 -6.20 13.97 15.96
C LEU A 185 -6.18 15.48 16.17
N ASN A 186 -5.80 16.24 15.13
CA ASN A 186 -5.79 17.70 15.20
C ASN A 186 -7.21 18.28 15.32
N LEU A 187 -8.15 17.86 14.48
CA LEU A 187 -9.50 18.42 14.45
C LEU A 187 -10.28 18.10 15.73
N THR A 188 -10.17 16.90 16.27
CA THR A 188 -10.86 16.53 17.52
C THR A 188 -10.26 17.21 18.75
N ALA A 189 -8.99 17.63 18.69
CA ALA A 189 -8.35 18.41 19.75
C ALA A 189 -8.70 19.91 19.70
N THR A 190 -9.03 20.46 18.54
CA THR A 190 -9.13 21.91 18.32
C THR A 190 -10.54 22.40 17.99
N LYS A 191 -11.43 21.53 17.49
CA LYS A 191 -12.81 21.90 17.13
C LYS A 191 -13.81 21.50 18.21
N PRO A 192 -14.81 22.34 18.51
CA PRO A 192 -15.87 21.98 19.46
C PRO A 192 -16.84 20.93 18.89
N ARG A 193 -16.97 20.88 17.56
CA ARG A 193 -17.86 19.95 16.86
C ARG A 193 -17.30 19.56 15.49
N LEU A 194 -17.50 18.31 15.12
CA LEU A 194 -17.22 17.76 13.80
C LEU A 194 -18.40 16.93 13.31
N THR A 195 -18.65 16.96 11.99
CA THR A 195 -19.50 15.98 11.32
C THR A 195 -18.62 15.10 10.42
N VAL A 196 -18.80 13.79 10.50
CA VAL A 196 -17.99 12.83 9.77
C VAL A 196 -18.89 11.81 9.06
N VAL A 197 -18.56 11.52 7.83
CA VAL A 197 -19.33 10.62 6.96
C VAL A 197 -19.44 9.22 7.60
N PHE A 198 -20.67 8.70 7.68
CA PHE A 198 -20.93 7.36 8.22
C PHE A 198 -21.40 6.34 7.15
N ASP A 199 -21.84 6.81 5.99
CA ASP A 199 -22.34 5.99 4.88
C ASP A 199 -21.26 5.58 3.85
N GLN A 200 -20.00 5.67 4.28
CA GLN A 200 -18.85 5.07 3.60
C GLN A 200 -18.19 4.10 4.57
N VAL A 201 -18.20 2.83 4.20
CA VAL A 201 -17.81 1.71 5.06
C VAL A 201 -16.65 0.94 4.44
N GLY A 202 -15.66 0.67 5.22
CA GLY A 202 -14.44 -0.04 4.81
C GLY A 202 -13.63 -0.50 6.01
N THR A 203 -12.34 -0.63 5.86
CA THR A 203 -11.44 -0.97 6.97
C THR A 203 -10.15 -0.15 6.88
N PRO A 204 -9.73 0.47 7.98
CA PRO A 204 -8.42 1.12 8.04
C PRO A 204 -7.28 0.12 7.87
N THR A 205 -6.17 0.58 7.33
CA THR A 205 -4.95 -0.22 7.18
C THR A 205 -3.77 0.52 7.78
N TYR A 206 -3.18 -0.03 8.82
CA TYR A 206 -1.91 0.44 9.36
C TYR A 206 -0.78 0.01 8.43
N ALA A 207 -0.05 0.96 7.88
CA ALA A 207 0.98 0.71 6.88
C ALA A 207 2.09 -0.22 7.38
N TYR A 208 2.38 -0.24 8.68
CA TYR A 208 3.30 -1.20 9.28
C TYR A 208 2.81 -2.65 9.09
N ASP A 209 1.53 -2.93 9.32
CA ASP A 209 0.97 -4.27 9.14
C ASP A 209 1.02 -4.71 7.68
N LEU A 210 0.78 -3.78 6.74
CA LEU A 210 0.95 -4.04 5.31
C LEU A 210 2.42 -4.33 4.97
N ALA A 211 3.36 -3.58 5.55
CA ALA A 211 4.79 -3.82 5.36
C ALA A 211 5.23 -5.19 5.88
N VAL A 212 4.68 -5.64 7.00
CA VAL A 212 4.91 -7.00 7.53
C VAL A 212 4.38 -8.07 6.56
N ALA A 213 3.20 -7.85 5.99
CA ALA A 213 2.64 -8.74 4.96
C ALA A 213 3.54 -8.80 3.71
N ILE A 214 4.03 -7.65 3.24
CA ILE A 214 4.96 -7.58 2.11
C ILE A 214 6.25 -8.35 2.42
N LYS A 215 6.82 -8.18 3.61
CA LYS A 215 7.99 -8.93 4.06
C LYS A 215 7.75 -10.44 4.03
N THR A 216 6.56 -10.88 4.43
CA THR A 216 6.17 -12.29 4.37
C THR A 216 6.11 -12.81 2.93
N VAL A 217 5.57 -12.03 2.00
CA VAL A 217 5.55 -12.37 0.57
C VAL A 217 6.97 -12.48 0.00
N LEU A 218 7.84 -11.52 0.32
CA LEU A 218 9.25 -11.54 -0.10
C LEU A 218 9.97 -12.79 0.42
N SER A 219 9.77 -13.15 1.68
CA SER A 219 10.36 -14.35 2.27
C SER A 219 9.84 -15.64 1.62
N ASP A 220 8.57 -15.69 1.28
CA ASP A 220 7.97 -16.83 0.58
C ASP A 220 8.54 -16.97 -0.84
N TYR A 221 8.67 -15.87 -1.56
CA TYR A 221 9.29 -15.84 -2.89
C TYR A 221 10.75 -16.32 -2.87
N GLU A 222 11.53 -15.86 -1.90
CA GLU A 222 12.90 -16.29 -1.73
C GLU A 222 13.01 -17.80 -1.47
N LYS A 223 12.16 -18.33 -0.59
CA LYS A 223 12.10 -19.77 -0.27
C LYS A 223 11.69 -20.62 -1.45
N GLU A 224 10.69 -20.19 -2.22
CA GLU A 224 10.26 -20.89 -3.44
C GLU A 224 11.36 -20.86 -4.51
N ASN A 225 12.07 -19.74 -4.63
CA ASN A 225 13.12 -19.54 -5.63
C ASN A 225 12.68 -19.98 -7.01
N PRO A 226 11.62 -19.40 -7.57
CA PRO A 226 10.95 -19.92 -8.75
C PRO A 226 11.87 -19.87 -9.98
N LYS A 227 11.80 -20.95 -10.82
CA LYS A 227 12.53 -21.05 -12.10
C LYS A 227 11.61 -20.77 -13.29
N ASP A 228 10.36 -21.23 -13.19
CA ASP A 228 9.38 -21.20 -14.27
C ASP A 228 8.14 -20.37 -13.91
N GLY A 229 8.31 -19.37 -13.05
CA GLY A 229 7.27 -18.49 -12.57
C GLY A 229 6.86 -18.77 -11.12
N TYR A 230 6.53 -17.68 -10.41
CA TYR A 230 6.12 -17.74 -9.02
C TYR A 230 4.74 -18.39 -8.88
N SER A 231 4.64 -19.43 -8.06
CA SER A 231 3.39 -20.20 -7.92
C SER A 231 2.23 -19.40 -7.31
N LYS A 232 2.54 -18.40 -6.50
CA LYS A 232 1.57 -17.56 -5.80
C LYS A 232 1.33 -16.20 -6.46
N ARG A 233 1.72 -16.07 -7.73
CA ARG A 233 1.45 -14.87 -8.53
C ARG A 233 -0.04 -14.56 -8.58
N GLY A 234 -0.41 -13.29 -8.43
CA GLY A 234 -1.80 -12.87 -8.53
C GLY A 234 -2.13 -11.60 -7.78
N ILE A 235 -3.45 -11.34 -7.68
CA ILE A 235 -4.03 -10.21 -6.96
C ILE A 235 -4.49 -10.68 -5.59
N TYR A 236 -4.22 -9.85 -4.58
CA TYR A 236 -4.58 -10.09 -3.18
C TYR A 236 -5.17 -8.83 -2.57
N HIS A 237 -5.98 -9.01 -1.54
CA HIS A 237 -6.51 -7.92 -0.73
C HIS A 237 -5.87 -7.91 0.66
N PHE A 238 -5.54 -6.71 1.16
CA PHE A 238 -5.04 -6.52 2.51
C PHE A 238 -5.62 -5.26 3.16
N SER A 239 -6.21 -5.40 4.32
CA SER A 239 -6.49 -4.35 5.30
C SER A 239 -6.39 -4.96 6.69
N ASN A 240 -6.44 -4.16 7.75
CA ASN A 240 -6.63 -4.72 9.09
C ASN A 240 -7.98 -5.45 9.17
N GLU A 241 -8.20 -6.26 10.19
CA GLU A 241 -9.48 -6.95 10.40
C GLU A 241 -10.54 -5.99 10.95
N GLY A 242 -11.80 -6.30 10.68
CA GLY A 242 -12.95 -5.52 11.12
C GLY A 242 -13.51 -4.61 10.03
N VAL A 243 -14.56 -3.89 10.39
CA VAL A 243 -15.31 -3.00 9.50
C VAL A 243 -15.74 -1.77 10.27
N CYS A 244 -15.60 -0.59 9.69
CA CYS A 244 -16.08 0.65 10.29
C CYS A 244 -16.39 1.70 9.20
N SER A 245 -17.13 2.74 9.60
CA SER A 245 -17.24 3.98 8.84
C SER A 245 -16.13 4.95 9.18
N TRP A 246 -15.99 6.02 8.39
CA TRP A 246 -15.11 7.14 8.76
C TRP A 246 -15.51 7.78 10.09
N PHE A 247 -16.81 7.84 10.38
CA PHE A 247 -17.34 8.30 11.66
C PHE A 247 -16.85 7.42 12.82
N ASP A 248 -16.98 6.10 12.71
CA ASP A 248 -16.51 5.15 13.73
C ASP A 248 -15.00 5.28 13.93
N PHE A 249 -14.25 5.42 12.84
CA PHE A 249 -12.80 5.62 12.89
C PHE A 249 -12.42 6.88 13.66
N THR A 250 -13.09 8.00 13.37
CA THR A 250 -12.88 9.28 14.08
C THR A 250 -13.22 9.18 15.57
N LYS A 251 -14.32 8.51 15.91
CA LYS A 251 -14.72 8.28 17.32
C LYS A 251 -13.61 7.53 18.07
N LYS A 252 -13.05 6.50 17.46
CA LYS A 252 -11.99 5.72 18.10
C LYS A 252 -10.67 6.49 18.21
N ILE A 253 -10.32 7.28 17.21
CA ILE A 253 -9.15 8.16 17.27
C ILE A 253 -9.27 9.15 18.43
N ALA A 254 -10.43 9.81 18.57
CA ALA A 254 -10.69 10.77 19.65
C ALA A 254 -10.66 10.10 21.03
N GLU A 255 -11.27 8.92 21.16
CA GLU A 255 -11.25 8.13 22.40
C GLU A 255 -9.82 7.80 22.83
N LEU A 256 -9.00 7.26 21.94
CA LEU A 256 -7.61 6.88 22.22
C LEU A 256 -6.72 8.08 22.53
N ALA A 257 -7.02 9.24 21.95
CA ALA A 257 -6.29 10.48 22.20
C ALA A 257 -6.75 11.22 23.47
N GLY A 258 -7.89 10.81 24.08
CA GLY A 258 -8.50 11.53 25.19
C GLY A 258 -9.15 12.85 24.78
N ASN A 259 -9.48 13.06 23.52
CA ASN A 259 -10.12 14.26 22.97
C ASN A 259 -11.64 14.20 23.17
N THR A 260 -12.09 14.35 24.41
CA THR A 260 -13.50 14.15 24.83
C THR A 260 -14.39 15.39 24.68
N ALA A 261 -13.79 16.55 24.44
CA ALA A 261 -14.53 17.82 24.35
C ALA A 261 -15.18 18.06 22.97
N CYS A 262 -14.70 17.40 21.94
CA CYS A 262 -15.25 17.53 20.60
C CYS A 262 -16.54 16.70 20.44
N ASP A 263 -17.63 17.37 20.06
CA ASP A 263 -18.89 16.71 19.70
C ASP A 263 -18.77 16.15 18.28
N ILE A 264 -18.69 14.82 18.13
CA ILE A 264 -18.51 14.14 16.86
C ILE A 264 -19.82 13.49 16.45
N GLU A 265 -20.43 14.01 15.38
CA GLU A 265 -21.72 13.59 14.85
C GLU A 265 -21.57 12.94 13.45
N PRO A 266 -22.41 11.95 13.11
CA PRO A 266 -22.41 11.37 11.78
C PRO A 266 -23.07 12.30 10.75
N CYS A 267 -22.63 12.23 9.50
CA CYS A 267 -23.29 12.85 8.36
C CYS A 267 -23.31 11.91 7.14
N HIS A 268 -24.15 12.22 6.16
CA HIS A 268 -24.19 11.52 4.88
C HIS A 268 -23.15 12.09 3.91
N SER A 269 -22.79 11.30 2.91
CA SER A 269 -21.82 11.71 1.88
C SER A 269 -22.28 12.93 1.07
N ASP A 270 -23.59 13.07 0.85
CA ASP A 270 -24.18 14.22 0.13
C ASP A 270 -24.10 15.53 0.94
N GLU A 271 -23.96 15.46 2.25
CA GLU A 271 -23.74 16.62 3.13
C GLU A 271 -22.27 17.07 3.15
N PHE A 272 -21.37 16.30 2.56
CA PHE A 272 -19.93 16.59 2.48
C PHE A 272 -19.47 16.53 1.02
N PRO A 273 -19.58 17.64 0.25
CA PRO A 273 -19.27 17.66 -1.17
C PRO A 273 -17.84 17.21 -1.48
N SER A 274 -17.71 16.32 -2.48
CA SER A 274 -16.43 15.85 -3.00
C SER A 274 -16.50 15.82 -4.53
N PRO A 275 -15.40 16.16 -5.25
CA PRO A 275 -15.34 16.06 -6.70
C PRO A 275 -15.40 14.62 -7.21
N VAL A 276 -15.21 13.65 -6.33
CA VAL A 276 -15.22 12.20 -6.64
C VAL A 276 -16.26 11.50 -5.79
N LYS A 277 -17.06 10.64 -6.44
CA LYS A 277 -17.91 9.69 -5.71
C LYS A 277 -17.03 8.62 -5.08
N ARG A 278 -16.88 8.68 -3.77
CA ARG A 278 -16.12 7.69 -3.00
C ARG A 278 -16.92 6.40 -2.82
N PRO A 279 -16.25 5.23 -2.73
CA PRO A 279 -16.96 3.97 -2.51
C PRO A 279 -17.81 4.02 -1.24
N ALA A 280 -19.09 3.66 -1.36
CA ALA A 280 -19.98 3.55 -0.21
C ALA A 280 -19.66 2.32 0.63
N TYR A 281 -19.22 1.24 -0.01
CA TYR A 281 -18.80 0.00 0.63
C TYR A 281 -17.55 -0.54 -0.08
N SER A 282 -16.43 -0.55 0.61
CA SER A 282 -15.15 -1.02 0.08
C SER A 282 -14.44 -1.99 1.03
N VAL A 283 -15.20 -2.75 1.79
CA VAL A 283 -14.66 -3.80 2.64
C VAL A 283 -14.02 -4.86 1.76
N LEU A 284 -12.75 -5.13 1.98
CA LEU A 284 -11.97 -6.10 1.22
C LEU A 284 -12.00 -7.46 1.92
N ASP A 285 -12.31 -8.52 1.17
CA ASP A 285 -12.14 -9.90 1.63
C ASP A 285 -10.64 -10.26 1.59
N LYS A 286 -10.10 -10.67 2.71
CA LYS A 286 -8.68 -10.96 2.89
C LYS A 286 -8.37 -12.45 3.02
N THR A 287 -9.36 -13.30 2.77
CA THR A 287 -9.22 -14.75 2.91
C THR A 287 -8.05 -15.29 2.09
N LYS A 288 -7.93 -14.85 0.84
CA LYS A 288 -6.90 -15.33 -0.08
C LYS A 288 -5.48 -15.08 0.45
N ILE A 289 -5.16 -13.85 0.88
CA ILE A 289 -3.82 -13.52 1.36
C ILE A 289 -3.50 -14.24 2.69
N LYS A 290 -4.50 -14.38 3.57
CA LYS A 290 -4.34 -15.10 4.84
C LYS A 290 -4.04 -16.57 4.62
N GLU A 291 -4.79 -17.24 3.77
CA GLU A 291 -4.62 -18.67 3.48
C GLU A 291 -3.33 -18.93 2.68
N THR A 292 -3.04 -18.10 1.69
CA THR A 292 -1.87 -18.28 0.82
C THR A 292 -0.55 -18.11 1.56
N PHE A 293 -0.45 -17.12 2.43
CA PHE A 293 0.80 -16.77 3.13
C PHE A 293 0.79 -17.03 4.62
N GLY A 294 -0.27 -17.63 5.16
CA GLY A 294 -0.37 -17.93 6.59
C GLY A 294 -0.42 -16.69 7.48
N LEU A 295 -1.01 -15.59 7.00
CA LEU A 295 -1.05 -14.33 7.73
C LEU A 295 -2.13 -14.33 8.81
N LYS A 296 -1.77 -13.82 9.98
CA LYS A 296 -2.70 -13.39 11.02
C LYS A 296 -2.70 -11.87 11.06
N ILE A 297 -3.81 -11.27 10.62
CA ILE A 297 -3.95 -9.83 10.49
C ILE A 297 -4.50 -9.23 11.79
N PRO A 298 -3.89 -8.19 12.37
CA PRO A 298 -4.40 -7.52 13.57
C PRO A 298 -5.76 -6.85 13.33
N TYR A 299 -6.57 -6.76 14.39
CA TYR A 299 -7.82 -6.00 14.38
C TYR A 299 -7.53 -4.50 14.28
N TRP A 300 -8.35 -3.75 13.55
CA TRP A 300 -8.05 -2.36 13.20
C TRP A 300 -7.89 -1.42 14.41
N THR A 301 -8.67 -1.63 15.50
CA THR A 301 -8.52 -0.79 16.71
C THR A 301 -7.22 -1.07 17.45
N ASP A 302 -6.75 -2.31 17.44
CA ASP A 302 -5.48 -2.68 18.07
C ASP A 302 -4.30 -2.03 17.33
N SER A 303 -4.30 -2.10 16.02
CA SER A 303 -3.29 -1.46 15.19
C SER A 303 -3.30 0.06 15.28
N LEU A 304 -4.48 0.67 15.35
CA LEU A 304 -4.62 2.12 15.57
C LEU A 304 -3.97 2.54 16.90
N LYS A 305 -4.21 1.79 17.95
CA LYS A 305 -3.60 2.03 19.27
C LYS A 305 -2.08 1.95 19.20
N VAL A 306 -1.53 0.97 18.52
CA VAL A 306 -0.07 0.84 18.33
C VAL A 306 0.49 2.02 17.55
N CYS A 307 -0.14 2.39 16.45
CA CYS A 307 0.30 3.53 15.62
C CYS A 307 0.31 4.83 16.42
N MET A 308 -0.75 5.13 17.16
CA MET A 308 -0.85 6.35 17.95
C MET A 308 0.21 6.41 19.05
N LYS A 309 0.51 5.27 19.69
CA LYS A 309 1.61 5.17 20.65
C LYS A 309 2.97 5.45 20.01
N ASN A 310 3.18 4.96 18.80
CA ASN A 310 4.42 5.19 18.04
C ASN A 310 4.53 6.66 17.59
N MET A 311 3.42 7.34 17.29
CA MET A 311 3.42 8.77 17.00
C MET A 311 3.96 9.58 18.18
N ASP A 312 3.56 9.27 19.39
CA ASP A 312 4.04 9.95 20.60
C ASP A 312 5.55 9.73 20.80
N ALA A 313 6.05 8.54 20.52
CA ALA A 313 7.48 8.21 20.62
C ALA A 313 8.37 8.94 19.60
N ILE A 314 7.84 9.27 18.41
CA ILE A 314 8.58 9.99 17.36
C ILE A 314 8.66 11.51 17.66
N GLN A 315 7.68 12.07 18.39
CA GLN A 315 7.63 13.49 18.74
C GLN A 315 8.58 13.88 19.90
N HIS A 316 9.19 12.91 20.53
CA HIS A 316 10.15 13.05 21.62
C HIS A 316 11.52 12.47 21.25
#